data_6ea921c03e9e70fb56ec580ca0f1283b
#
_entry.id   6ea921c03e9e70fb56ec580ca0f1283b
#
_cell.length_a   1.000
_cell.length_b   1.000
_cell.length_c   1.000
_cell.angle_alpha   90.00
_cell.angle_beta   90.00
_cell.angle_gamma   90.00
#
_symmetry.space_group_name_H-M   'P 1'
#
loop_
_entity.id
_entity.type
_entity.pdbx_description
1 polymer ?
#
loop_
_entity_poly.entity_id
_entity_poly.type
_entity_poly.pdbx_seq_one_letter_code
_entity_poly.pdbx_strand_id
1 'polypeptide(L)'
;MSIIKNTNVLITGGANGIGKLMGAKCLQEGAANLIIWDINEENLNKTAKEFSSKGYKNVFTFVVDVSNIDDIERAATEVLLEIGNIDILFNNAGIVAGKKYFWEHTARDIEKTLSINVSGVMNVTRVFIQDMIKQRKGHVVNIASASGLIPLPKGSVYASSKWAVLGWSESLRMEFETEGGDLHVTTVCPSYIDTGMFKGVKAPLLFPLLEPEDTVNKIIKAVKKNTTLLLIPENVNLVP
;
A
#
# COMPACT_ATOMS: atom_id res chain seq x y z
N MET A 1 -10.94 11.49 12.66
CA MET A 1 -10.91 10.02 12.57
C MET A 1 -11.47 9.61 11.22
N SER A 2 -10.68 8.94 10.41
CA SER A 2 -11.16 8.42 9.12
C SER A 2 -12.19 7.31 9.34
N ILE A 3 -13.29 7.37 8.60
CA ILE A 3 -14.37 6.40 8.65
C ILE A 3 -14.33 5.62 7.34
N ILE A 4 -14.17 4.29 7.42
CA ILE A 4 -14.16 3.43 6.22
C ILE A 4 -15.59 3.21 5.69
N LYS A 5 -16.56 3.24 6.56
CA LYS A 5 -17.97 3.07 6.18
C LYS A 5 -18.40 4.14 5.17
N ASN A 6 -19.04 3.69 4.10
CA ASN A 6 -19.53 4.54 3.01
C ASN A 6 -18.42 5.30 2.25
N THR A 7 -17.20 4.75 2.19
CA THR A 7 -16.09 5.32 1.40
C THR A 7 -15.72 4.45 0.21
N ASN A 8 -15.16 5.07 -0.83
CA ASN A 8 -14.53 4.41 -1.95
C ASN A 8 -13.06 4.14 -1.60
N VAL A 9 -12.69 2.87 -1.51
CA VAL A 9 -11.35 2.42 -1.13
C VAL A 9 -10.64 1.80 -2.33
N LEU A 10 -9.46 2.31 -2.68
CA LEU A 10 -8.60 1.74 -3.70
C LEU A 10 -7.36 1.11 -3.06
N ILE A 11 -7.02 -0.12 -3.49
CA ILE A 11 -5.85 -0.85 -3.01
C ILE A 11 -5.03 -1.34 -4.21
N THR A 12 -3.78 -0.89 -4.33
CA THR A 12 -2.83 -1.44 -5.30
C THR A 12 -2.18 -2.71 -4.75
N GLY A 13 -1.94 -3.71 -5.62
CA GLY A 13 -1.49 -5.04 -5.18
C GLY A 13 -2.52 -5.72 -4.27
N GLY A 14 -3.81 -5.48 -4.54
CA GLY A 14 -4.92 -5.90 -3.69
C GLY A 14 -5.46 -7.31 -3.97
N ALA A 15 -4.92 -8.02 -4.96
CA ALA A 15 -5.40 -9.35 -5.32
C ALA A 15 -4.80 -10.48 -4.48
N ASN A 16 -3.79 -10.20 -3.65
CA ASN A 16 -3.14 -11.21 -2.81
C ASN A 16 -2.56 -10.62 -1.52
N GLY A 17 -2.06 -11.47 -0.63
CA GLY A 17 -1.34 -11.11 0.59
C GLY A 17 -2.11 -10.12 1.47
N ILE A 18 -1.38 -9.17 2.09
CA ILE A 18 -2.01 -8.17 2.97
C ILE A 18 -2.93 -7.21 2.22
N GLY A 19 -2.70 -6.94 0.93
CA GLY A 19 -3.59 -6.10 0.11
C GLY A 19 -5.00 -6.68 0.05
N LYS A 20 -5.12 -7.97 -0.24
CA LYS A 20 -6.41 -8.69 -0.24
C LYS A 20 -7.06 -8.70 1.14
N LEU A 21 -6.27 -8.93 2.20
CA LEU A 21 -6.79 -8.93 3.57
C LEU A 21 -7.26 -7.53 3.99
N MET A 22 -6.53 -6.45 3.61
CA MET A 22 -6.99 -5.07 3.82
C MET A 22 -8.31 -4.81 3.09
N GLY A 23 -8.45 -5.27 1.84
CA GLY A 23 -9.69 -5.16 1.08
C GLY A 23 -10.86 -5.87 1.78
N ALA A 24 -10.65 -7.10 2.23
CA ALA A 24 -11.65 -7.85 2.99
C ALA A 24 -12.09 -7.08 4.26
N LYS A 25 -11.12 -6.49 4.97
CA LYS A 25 -11.40 -5.75 6.19
C LYS A 25 -12.15 -4.45 5.91
N CYS A 26 -11.80 -3.72 4.83
CA CYS A 26 -12.54 -2.53 4.42
C CYS A 26 -14.00 -2.85 4.07
N LEU A 27 -14.26 -3.97 3.38
CA LEU A 27 -15.62 -4.43 3.11
C LEU A 27 -16.39 -4.76 4.40
N GLN A 28 -15.76 -5.44 5.37
CA GLN A 28 -16.34 -5.72 6.69
C GLN A 28 -16.67 -4.44 7.47
N GLU A 29 -15.85 -3.39 7.33
CA GLU A 29 -16.07 -2.07 7.94
C GLU A 29 -17.12 -1.22 7.17
N GLY A 30 -17.68 -1.75 6.08
CA GLY A 30 -18.76 -1.13 5.32
C GLY A 30 -18.32 -0.13 4.26
N ALA A 31 -17.15 -0.32 3.64
CA ALA A 31 -16.76 0.46 2.46
C ALA A 31 -17.88 0.46 1.41
N ALA A 32 -18.16 1.62 0.80
CA ALA A 32 -19.15 1.74 -0.27
C ALA A 32 -18.71 0.96 -1.50
N ASN A 33 -17.46 1.14 -1.90
CA ASN A 33 -16.85 0.42 -3.01
C ASN A 33 -15.41 0.03 -2.64
N LEU A 34 -15.00 -1.18 -3.07
CA LEU A 34 -13.62 -1.65 -3.01
C LEU A 34 -13.08 -1.76 -4.44
N ILE A 35 -12.05 -1.00 -4.74
CA ILE A 35 -11.35 -1.02 -6.02
C ILE A 35 -9.99 -1.71 -5.80
N ILE A 36 -9.72 -2.75 -6.58
CA ILE A 36 -8.51 -3.54 -6.51
C ILE A 36 -7.73 -3.39 -7.80
N TRP A 37 -6.52 -2.86 -7.71
CA TRP A 37 -5.55 -2.84 -8.80
C TRP A 37 -4.47 -3.88 -8.54
N ASP A 38 -4.22 -4.72 -9.53
CA ASP A 38 -3.13 -5.71 -9.48
C ASP A 38 -2.67 -6.03 -10.90
N ILE A 39 -1.42 -6.44 -11.06
CA ILE A 39 -0.88 -6.88 -12.35
C ILE A 39 -1.33 -8.30 -12.71
N ASN A 40 -1.74 -9.10 -11.72
CA ASN A 40 -2.10 -10.50 -11.89
C ASN A 40 -3.60 -10.69 -12.06
N GLU A 41 -4.05 -10.81 -13.31
CA GLU A 41 -5.46 -10.98 -13.68
C GLU A 41 -6.09 -12.25 -13.06
N GLU A 42 -5.34 -13.36 -12.98
CA GLU A 42 -5.86 -14.60 -12.40
C GLU A 42 -6.18 -14.41 -10.90
N ASN A 43 -5.30 -13.75 -10.16
CA ASN A 43 -5.52 -13.45 -8.75
C ASN A 43 -6.66 -12.44 -8.55
N LEU A 44 -6.80 -11.43 -9.43
CA LEU A 44 -7.93 -10.50 -9.42
C LEU A 44 -9.25 -11.25 -9.57
N ASN A 45 -9.35 -12.13 -10.57
CA ASN A 45 -10.54 -12.93 -10.83
C ASN A 45 -10.89 -13.86 -9.67
N LYS A 46 -9.88 -14.50 -9.03
CA LYS A 46 -10.08 -15.35 -7.84
C LYS A 46 -10.59 -14.53 -6.66
N THR A 47 -10.01 -13.35 -6.44
CA THR A 47 -10.37 -12.47 -5.32
C THR A 47 -11.77 -11.88 -5.50
N ALA A 48 -12.13 -11.45 -6.71
CA ALA A 48 -13.46 -10.97 -7.03
C ALA A 48 -14.53 -12.05 -6.79
N LYS A 49 -14.28 -13.29 -7.26
CA LYS A 49 -15.18 -14.42 -7.02
C LYS A 49 -15.33 -14.74 -5.53
N GLU A 50 -14.23 -14.72 -4.78
CA GLU A 50 -14.27 -14.97 -3.33
C GLU A 50 -15.10 -13.91 -2.60
N PHE A 51 -14.89 -12.61 -2.90
CA PHE A 51 -15.67 -11.56 -2.27
C PHE A 51 -17.15 -11.60 -2.67
N SER A 52 -17.44 -11.88 -3.94
CA SER A 52 -18.80 -12.07 -4.43
C SER A 52 -19.51 -13.24 -3.73
N SER A 53 -18.82 -14.38 -3.51
CA SER A 53 -19.38 -15.52 -2.79
C SER A 53 -19.70 -15.23 -1.31
N LYS A 54 -19.04 -14.24 -0.73
CA LYS A 54 -19.31 -13.70 0.61
C LYS A 54 -20.41 -12.63 0.63
N GLY A 55 -21.04 -12.36 -0.53
CA GLY A 55 -22.15 -11.41 -0.65
C GLY A 55 -21.76 -9.97 -0.99
N TYR A 56 -20.46 -9.67 -1.18
CA TYR A 56 -20.03 -8.33 -1.57
C TYR A 56 -20.19 -8.13 -3.08
N LYS A 57 -21.03 -7.15 -3.48
CA LYS A 57 -21.32 -6.82 -4.89
C LYS A 57 -20.60 -5.57 -5.38
N ASN A 58 -19.97 -4.85 -4.49
CA ASN A 58 -19.32 -3.55 -4.70
C ASN A 58 -17.80 -3.67 -4.78
N VAL A 59 -17.31 -4.69 -5.50
CA VAL A 59 -15.88 -4.96 -5.69
C VAL A 59 -15.55 -4.83 -7.17
N PHE A 60 -14.64 -3.92 -7.48
CA PHE A 60 -14.19 -3.61 -8.83
C PHE A 60 -12.71 -3.97 -8.98
N THR A 61 -12.36 -4.62 -10.07
CA THR A 61 -10.99 -5.10 -10.29
C THR A 61 -10.44 -4.62 -11.63
N PHE A 62 -9.22 -4.09 -11.62
CA PHE A 62 -8.55 -3.60 -12.82
C PHE A 62 -7.15 -4.20 -12.91
N VAL A 63 -6.77 -4.67 -14.10
CA VAL A 63 -5.39 -5.09 -14.38
C VAL A 63 -4.56 -3.84 -14.60
N VAL A 64 -3.62 -3.56 -13.69
CA VAL A 64 -2.79 -2.35 -13.70
C VAL A 64 -1.36 -2.70 -13.31
N ASP A 65 -0.41 -2.35 -14.17
CA ASP A 65 0.99 -2.30 -13.82
C ASP A 65 1.33 -0.90 -13.28
N VAL A 66 1.53 -0.79 -11.97
CA VAL A 66 1.85 0.49 -11.31
C VAL A 66 3.22 1.06 -11.71
N SER A 67 4.05 0.32 -12.44
CA SER A 67 5.29 0.84 -13.04
C SER A 67 5.06 1.51 -14.39
N ASN A 68 3.86 1.36 -14.98
CA ASN A 68 3.48 1.94 -16.26
C ASN A 68 2.49 3.10 -16.04
N ILE A 69 2.91 4.30 -16.43
CA ILE A 69 2.10 5.51 -16.21
C ILE A 69 0.81 5.52 -17.07
N ASP A 70 0.86 4.98 -18.29
CA ASP A 70 -0.31 4.92 -19.18
C ASP A 70 -1.38 3.99 -18.61
N ASP A 71 -0.98 2.85 -17.99
CA ASP A 71 -1.88 1.95 -17.29
C ASP A 71 -2.55 2.62 -16.09
N ILE A 72 -1.76 3.38 -15.30
CA ILE A 72 -2.28 4.11 -14.14
C ILE A 72 -3.31 5.15 -14.60
N GLU A 73 -3.00 5.97 -15.61
CA GLU A 73 -3.88 7.05 -16.09
C GLU A 73 -5.17 6.51 -16.73
N ARG A 74 -5.05 5.44 -17.51
CA ARG A 74 -6.21 4.73 -18.08
C ARG A 74 -7.12 4.20 -16.97
N ALA A 75 -6.58 3.42 -16.04
CA ALA A 75 -7.38 2.83 -14.96
C ALA A 75 -7.96 3.89 -14.00
N ALA A 76 -7.23 4.97 -13.72
CA ALA A 76 -7.75 6.07 -12.93
C ALA A 76 -8.94 6.75 -13.61
N THR A 77 -8.87 6.96 -14.93
CA THR A 77 -9.98 7.52 -15.69
C THR A 77 -11.22 6.62 -15.62
N GLU A 78 -11.05 5.31 -15.80
CA GLU A 78 -12.14 4.33 -15.70
C GLU A 78 -12.77 4.35 -14.29
N VAL A 79 -11.95 4.34 -13.23
CA VAL A 79 -12.42 4.41 -11.84
C VAL A 79 -13.20 5.69 -11.56
N LEU A 80 -12.68 6.85 -11.97
CA LEU A 80 -13.35 8.12 -11.73
C LEU A 80 -14.69 8.25 -12.48
N LEU A 81 -14.79 7.67 -13.68
CA LEU A 81 -16.03 7.67 -14.46
C LEU A 81 -17.08 6.68 -13.92
N GLU A 82 -16.66 5.49 -13.50
CA GLU A 82 -17.56 4.41 -13.09
C GLU A 82 -17.97 4.51 -11.62
N ILE A 83 -17.04 4.90 -10.75
CA ILE A 83 -17.20 4.80 -9.30
C ILE A 83 -17.20 6.19 -8.65
N GLY A 84 -16.42 7.11 -9.21
CA GLY A 84 -16.21 8.44 -8.64
C GLY A 84 -14.91 8.56 -7.84
N ASN A 85 -14.86 9.58 -7.00
CA ASN A 85 -13.65 9.93 -6.26
C ASN A 85 -13.24 8.86 -5.23
N ILE A 86 -11.95 8.70 -5.04
CA ILE A 86 -11.37 7.80 -4.04
C ILE A 86 -11.23 8.54 -2.72
N ASP A 87 -11.80 7.99 -1.65
CA ASP A 87 -11.68 8.52 -0.29
C ASP A 87 -10.42 7.99 0.41
N ILE A 88 -10.09 6.70 0.22
CA ILE A 88 -8.94 6.06 0.88
C ILE A 88 -8.13 5.30 -0.18
N LEU A 89 -6.86 5.67 -0.33
CA LEU A 89 -5.92 5.03 -1.23
C LEU A 89 -4.87 4.24 -0.44
N PHE A 90 -4.82 2.92 -0.63
CA PHE A 90 -3.73 2.08 -0.12
C PHE A 90 -2.70 1.83 -1.23
N ASN A 91 -1.57 2.48 -1.16
CA ASN A 91 -0.40 2.15 -1.96
C ASN A 91 0.32 0.95 -1.34
N ASN A 92 -0.10 -0.25 -1.76
CA ASN A 92 0.40 -1.51 -1.21
C ASN A 92 1.23 -2.31 -2.23
N ALA A 93 1.04 -2.12 -3.51
CA ALA A 93 1.83 -2.80 -4.53
C ALA A 93 3.33 -2.58 -4.30
N GLY A 94 4.11 -3.66 -4.37
CA GLY A 94 5.54 -3.59 -4.17
C GLY A 94 6.23 -4.94 -4.37
N ILE A 95 7.51 -4.89 -4.66
CA ILE A 95 8.35 -6.07 -4.89
C ILE A 95 9.65 -6.00 -4.07
N VAL A 96 10.26 -7.17 -3.91
CA VAL A 96 11.64 -7.35 -3.43
C VAL A 96 12.45 -7.96 -4.57
N ALA A 97 13.48 -7.28 -5.06
CA ALA A 97 14.32 -7.72 -6.18
C ALA A 97 15.30 -8.87 -5.83
N GLY A 98 14.91 -9.71 -4.87
CA GLY A 98 15.73 -10.81 -4.38
C GLY A 98 16.70 -10.41 -3.27
N LYS A 99 17.28 -11.42 -2.61
CA LYS A 99 18.19 -11.28 -1.48
C LYS A 99 19.63 -11.38 -1.99
N LYS A 100 20.17 -10.25 -2.45
CA LYS A 100 21.49 -10.16 -3.11
C LYS A 100 22.34 -9.06 -2.49
N TYR A 101 23.65 -9.19 -2.51
CA TYR A 101 24.53 -8.04 -2.28
C TYR A 101 24.37 -7.01 -3.39
N PHE A 102 24.65 -5.74 -3.10
CA PHE A 102 24.45 -4.66 -4.06
C PHE A 102 25.16 -4.90 -5.41
N TRP A 103 26.36 -5.37 -5.38
CA TRP A 103 27.17 -5.67 -6.58
C TRP A 103 26.70 -6.87 -7.42
N GLU A 104 25.69 -7.61 -6.92
CA GLU A 104 25.04 -8.72 -7.64
C GLU A 104 23.73 -8.28 -8.34
N HIS A 105 23.27 -7.05 -8.06
CA HIS A 105 22.08 -6.51 -8.71
C HIS A 105 22.41 -6.01 -10.12
N THR A 106 21.54 -6.34 -11.07
CA THR A 106 21.55 -5.73 -12.41
C THR A 106 20.89 -4.34 -12.37
N ALA A 107 21.22 -3.50 -13.35
CA ALA A 107 20.52 -2.22 -13.52
C ALA A 107 18.99 -2.40 -13.62
N ARG A 108 18.55 -3.48 -14.31
CA ARG A 108 17.13 -3.83 -14.44
C ARG A 108 16.48 -4.17 -13.08
N ASP A 109 17.18 -4.85 -12.16
CA ASP A 109 16.66 -5.12 -10.81
C ASP A 109 16.41 -3.80 -10.05
N ILE A 110 17.36 -2.87 -10.17
CA ILE A 110 17.29 -1.55 -9.54
C ILE A 110 16.11 -0.76 -10.12
N GLU A 111 16.08 -0.60 -11.44
CA GLU A 111 15.03 0.13 -12.15
C GLU A 111 13.64 -0.42 -11.85
N LYS A 112 13.45 -1.75 -11.96
CA LYS A 112 12.19 -2.40 -11.67
C LYS A 112 11.74 -2.18 -10.22
N THR A 113 12.66 -2.24 -9.26
CA THR A 113 12.32 -2.02 -7.85
C THR A 113 11.89 -0.57 -7.62
N LEU A 114 12.62 0.39 -8.17
CA LEU A 114 12.31 1.81 -7.99
C LEU A 114 11.04 2.22 -8.74
N SER A 115 10.83 1.72 -9.97
CA SER A 115 9.62 2.03 -10.75
C SER A 115 8.34 1.56 -10.05
N ILE A 116 8.34 0.37 -9.42
CA ILE A 116 7.17 -0.15 -8.72
C ILE A 116 7.05 0.47 -7.32
N ASN A 117 8.13 0.37 -6.51
CA ASN A 117 8.04 0.69 -5.08
C ASN A 117 8.07 2.20 -4.78
N VAL A 118 8.54 3.03 -5.70
CA VAL A 118 8.68 4.48 -5.51
C VAL A 118 7.84 5.24 -6.52
N SER A 119 8.21 5.21 -7.80
CA SER A 119 7.50 5.97 -8.84
C SER A 119 6.03 5.55 -8.95
N GLY A 120 5.74 4.25 -8.86
CA GLY A 120 4.38 3.72 -8.88
C GLY A 120 3.52 4.28 -7.74
N VAL A 121 4.05 4.29 -6.51
CA VAL A 121 3.36 4.86 -5.34
C VAL A 121 3.04 6.34 -5.56
N MET A 122 4.02 7.12 -6.03
CA MET A 122 3.84 8.55 -6.30
C MET A 122 2.85 8.79 -7.45
N ASN A 123 2.98 8.07 -8.56
CA ASN A 123 2.13 8.24 -9.74
C ASN A 123 0.67 7.84 -9.47
N VAL A 124 0.43 6.74 -8.75
CA VAL A 124 -0.93 6.36 -8.34
C VAL A 124 -1.53 7.42 -7.42
N THR A 125 -0.76 7.96 -6.49
CA THR A 125 -1.25 9.05 -5.62
C THR A 125 -1.55 10.31 -6.45
N ARG A 126 -0.68 10.67 -7.41
CA ARG A 126 -0.81 11.86 -8.26
C ARG A 126 -2.15 11.92 -9.01
N VAL A 127 -2.64 10.80 -9.49
CA VAL A 127 -3.88 10.79 -10.29
C VAL A 127 -5.16 10.96 -9.47
N PHE A 128 -5.12 10.71 -8.15
CA PHE A 128 -6.29 10.84 -7.27
C PHE A 128 -6.20 12.04 -6.31
N ILE A 129 -5.00 12.54 -6.03
CA ILE A 129 -4.77 13.53 -4.97
C ILE A 129 -5.51 14.85 -5.21
N GLN A 130 -5.64 15.29 -6.47
CA GLN A 130 -6.29 16.55 -6.81
C GLN A 130 -7.77 16.56 -6.40
N ASP A 131 -8.45 15.43 -6.53
CA ASP A 131 -9.85 15.34 -6.14
C ASP A 131 -10.00 15.22 -4.62
N MET A 132 -9.06 14.59 -3.91
CA MET A 132 -8.98 14.63 -2.44
C MET A 132 -8.82 16.07 -1.94
N ILE A 133 -7.92 16.85 -2.56
CA ILE A 133 -7.71 18.27 -2.21
C ILE A 133 -8.97 19.09 -2.46
N LYS A 134 -9.59 18.98 -3.65
CA LYS A 134 -10.84 19.70 -3.98
C LYS A 134 -11.96 19.39 -3.00
N GLN A 135 -12.11 18.13 -2.59
CA GLN A 135 -13.11 17.71 -1.60
C GLN A 135 -12.71 18.07 -0.17
N ARG A 136 -11.46 18.52 0.05
CA ARG A 136 -10.86 18.74 1.37
C ARG A 136 -10.97 17.50 2.28
N LYS A 137 -10.95 16.31 1.68
CA LYS A 137 -11.09 15.03 2.37
C LYS A 137 -10.39 13.93 1.58
N GLY A 138 -9.57 13.12 2.26
CA GLY A 138 -8.90 11.98 1.67
C GLY A 138 -7.86 11.37 2.60
N HIS A 139 -7.56 10.10 2.40
CA HIS A 139 -6.55 9.40 3.18
C HIS A 139 -5.63 8.57 2.27
N VAL A 140 -4.36 8.93 2.22
CA VAL A 140 -3.32 8.16 1.53
C VAL A 140 -2.60 7.27 2.54
N VAL A 141 -2.62 5.97 2.31
CA VAL A 141 -1.99 4.95 3.17
C VAL A 141 -0.86 4.29 2.40
N ASN A 142 0.38 4.51 2.80
CA ASN A 142 1.57 4.00 2.12
C ASN A 142 2.18 2.83 2.88
N ILE A 143 2.27 1.66 2.22
CA ILE A 143 2.93 0.49 2.80
C ILE A 143 4.43 0.57 2.51
N ALA A 144 5.15 1.15 3.47
CA ALA A 144 6.60 1.19 3.49
C ALA A 144 7.20 -0.14 4.00
N SER A 145 8.10 -0.10 4.96
CA SER A 145 8.71 -1.27 5.63
C SER A 145 9.56 -0.80 6.80
N ALA A 146 9.84 -1.67 7.76
CA ALA A 146 10.88 -1.47 8.76
C ALA A 146 12.25 -1.18 8.11
N SER A 147 12.53 -1.74 6.93
CA SER A 147 13.73 -1.45 6.13
C SER A 147 13.76 -0.03 5.53
N GLY A 148 12.69 0.75 5.68
CA GLY A 148 12.68 2.20 5.44
C GLY A 148 13.21 3.02 6.63
N LEU A 149 13.57 2.36 7.74
CA LEU A 149 14.08 2.99 8.97
C LEU A 149 15.44 2.42 9.39
N ILE A 150 15.68 1.14 9.05
CA ILE A 150 16.90 0.43 9.45
C ILE A 150 17.59 -0.17 8.21
N PRO A 151 18.93 -0.26 8.20
CA PRO A 151 19.68 -0.90 7.12
C PRO A 151 19.29 -2.36 6.95
N LEU A 152 19.26 -2.83 5.68
CA LEU A 152 18.98 -4.21 5.34
C LEU A 152 20.10 -4.79 4.45
N PRO A 153 21.09 -5.49 5.02
CA PRO A 153 22.10 -6.20 4.22
C PRO A 153 21.45 -7.18 3.25
N LYS A 154 21.97 -7.27 2.02
CA LYS A 154 21.42 -8.04 0.90
C LYS A 154 20.00 -7.59 0.44
N GLY A 155 19.57 -6.42 0.84
CA GLY A 155 18.31 -5.80 0.46
C GLY A 155 18.43 -4.29 0.25
N SER A 156 19.64 -3.79 -0.06
CA SER A 156 19.92 -2.35 -0.16
C SER A 156 19.02 -1.62 -1.16
N VAL A 157 18.74 -2.21 -2.33
CA VAL A 157 17.84 -1.63 -3.34
C VAL A 157 16.41 -1.55 -2.82
N TYR A 158 15.93 -2.62 -2.16
CA TYR A 158 14.60 -2.61 -1.53
C TYR A 158 14.53 -1.60 -0.38
N ALA A 159 15.54 -1.61 0.52
CA ALA A 159 15.60 -0.69 1.64
C ALA A 159 15.57 0.77 1.16
N SER A 160 16.41 1.14 0.18
CA SER A 160 16.43 2.50 -0.38
C SER A 160 15.07 2.91 -0.95
N SER A 161 14.35 1.99 -1.61
CA SER A 161 12.99 2.27 -2.11
C SER A 161 12.00 2.56 -0.97
N LYS A 162 12.13 1.86 0.17
CA LYS A 162 11.23 2.06 1.33
C LYS A 162 11.60 3.29 2.15
N TRP A 163 12.87 3.69 2.19
CA TRP A 163 13.32 4.98 2.71
C TRP A 163 12.74 6.13 1.88
N ALA A 164 12.76 6.01 0.54
CA ALA A 164 12.18 7.01 -0.35
C ALA A 164 10.68 7.19 -0.09
N VAL A 165 9.93 6.10 0.03
CA VAL A 165 8.48 6.17 0.35
C VAL A 165 8.24 6.82 1.71
N LEU A 166 9.02 6.49 2.73
CA LEU A 166 8.87 7.08 4.07
C LEU A 166 9.09 8.59 4.04
N GLY A 167 10.21 9.05 3.45
CA GLY A 167 10.53 10.48 3.39
C GLY A 167 9.54 11.27 2.53
N TRP A 168 9.10 10.70 1.40
CA TRP A 168 8.05 11.30 0.57
C TRP A 168 6.71 11.38 1.29
N SER A 169 6.30 10.32 1.98
CA SER A 169 5.06 10.28 2.74
C SER A 169 4.99 11.35 3.81
N GLU A 170 6.11 11.58 4.52
CA GLU A 170 6.17 12.61 5.55
C GLU A 170 6.10 14.03 4.95
N SER A 171 6.75 14.25 3.80
CA SER A 171 6.63 15.51 3.07
C SER A 171 5.19 15.76 2.60
N LEU A 172 4.55 14.75 2.00
CA LEU A 172 3.15 14.83 1.56
C LEU A 172 2.19 15.10 2.73
N ARG A 173 2.44 14.50 3.89
CA ARG A 173 1.66 14.75 5.11
C ARG A 173 1.70 16.24 5.50
N MET A 174 2.88 16.85 5.47
CA MET A 174 3.04 18.29 5.77
C MET A 174 2.36 19.17 4.73
N GLU A 175 2.39 18.78 3.45
CA GLU A 175 1.65 19.47 2.39
C GLU A 175 0.14 19.40 2.64
N PHE A 176 -0.40 18.25 3.03
CA PHE A 176 -1.80 18.09 3.42
C PHE A 176 -2.20 18.93 4.65
N GLU A 177 -1.30 19.06 5.63
CA GLU A 177 -1.53 19.95 6.78
C GLU A 177 -1.62 21.41 6.36
N THR A 178 -0.84 21.83 5.37
CA THR A 178 -0.88 23.20 4.81
C THR A 178 -2.18 23.46 4.04
N GLU A 179 -2.66 22.49 3.27
CA GLU A 179 -3.94 22.57 2.57
C GLU A 179 -5.13 22.59 3.55
N GLY A 180 -4.98 21.95 4.70
CA GLY A 180 -6.04 21.81 5.69
C GLY A 180 -7.17 20.90 5.22
N GLY A 181 -8.25 20.81 6.02
CA GLY A 181 -9.36 19.89 5.76
C GLY A 181 -9.16 18.55 6.50
N ASP A 182 -9.86 17.51 6.05
CA ASP A 182 -9.77 16.13 6.58
C ASP A 182 -8.88 15.28 5.64
N LEU A 183 -7.64 15.76 5.43
CA LEU A 183 -6.63 15.14 4.57
C LEU A 183 -5.57 14.45 5.43
N HIS A 184 -5.31 13.19 5.18
CA HIS A 184 -4.41 12.38 6.01
C HIS A 184 -3.43 11.54 5.19
N VAL A 185 -2.25 11.33 5.77
CA VAL A 185 -1.28 10.35 5.29
C VAL A 185 -0.93 9.40 6.45
N THR A 186 -1.06 8.10 6.22
CA THR A 186 -0.57 7.06 7.13
C THR A 186 0.56 6.29 6.45
N THR A 187 1.75 6.30 7.05
CA THR A 187 2.87 5.46 6.61
C THR A 187 2.97 4.23 7.50
N VAL A 188 2.92 3.06 6.88
CA VAL A 188 2.99 1.77 7.59
C VAL A 188 4.35 1.13 7.37
N CYS A 189 5.07 0.84 8.45
CA CYS A 189 6.40 0.25 8.42
C CYS A 189 6.40 -1.14 9.09
N PRO A 190 5.89 -2.19 8.42
CA PRO A 190 5.91 -3.53 8.95
C PRO A 190 7.31 -4.16 8.83
N SER A 191 7.64 -5.06 9.75
CA SER A 191 8.75 -6.00 9.59
C SER A 191 8.33 -7.16 8.68
N TYR A 192 8.90 -8.34 8.85
CA TYR A 192 8.59 -9.51 8.01
C TYR A 192 7.17 -10.03 8.27
N ILE A 193 6.32 -10.03 7.23
CA ILE A 193 4.95 -10.57 7.28
C ILE A 193 4.92 -11.92 6.58
N ASP A 194 4.22 -12.91 7.13
CA ASP A 194 4.08 -14.25 6.55
C ASP A 194 3.06 -14.28 5.38
N THR A 195 3.43 -13.67 4.26
CA THR A 195 2.61 -13.62 3.04
C THR A 195 3.24 -14.34 1.86
N GLY A 196 4.37 -15.04 2.06
CA GLY A 196 5.12 -15.68 1.00
C GLY A 196 6.14 -14.77 0.29
N MET A 197 6.06 -13.44 0.39
CA MET A 197 7.05 -12.49 -0.16
C MET A 197 8.44 -12.70 0.45
N PHE A 198 8.51 -13.11 1.72
CA PHE A 198 9.73 -13.39 2.46
C PHE A 198 9.93 -14.88 2.74
N LYS A 199 9.39 -15.77 1.88
CA LYS A 199 9.53 -17.22 2.06
C LYS A 199 11.00 -17.64 2.16
N GLY A 200 11.34 -18.38 3.23
CA GLY A 200 12.71 -18.84 3.50
C GLY A 200 13.62 -17.81 4.19
N VAL A 201 13.12 -16.64 4.54
CA VAL A 201 13.84 -15.69 5.39
C VAL A 201 13.73 -16.12 6.84
N LYS A 202 14.88 -16.36 7.52
CA LYS A 202 14.88 -16.50 8.99
C LYS A 202 14.73 -15.11 9.58
N ALA A 203 13.60 -14.84 10.21
CA ALA A 203 13.36 -13.60 10.91
C ALA A 203 14.40 -13.45 12.06
N PRO A 204 15.05 -12.29 12.23
CA PRO A 204 15.90 -12.04 13.38
C PRO A 204 15.12 -12.19 14.69
N LEU A 205 15.81 -12.56 15.77
CA LEU A 205 15.19 -12.82 17.09
C LEU A 205 14.36 -11.63 17.61
N LEU A 206 14.76 -10.40 17.28
CA LEU A 206 14.07 -9.16 17.68
C LEU A 206 12.89 -8.77 16.77
N PHE A 207 12.74 -9.42 15.61
CA PHE A 207 11.66 -9.15 14.64
C PHE A 207 10.95 -10.45 14.27
N PRO A 208 10.03 -10.91 15.12
CA PRO A 208 9.26 -12.11 14.82
C PRO A 208 8.48 -11.95 13.51
N LEU A 209 8.23 -13.07 12.85
CA LEU A 209 7.36 -13.13 11.69
C LEU A 209 5.96 -12.66 12.10
N LEU A 210 5.44 -11.66 11.41
CA LEU A 210 4.15 -11.06 11.72
C LEU A 210 3.01 -11.88 11.10
N GLU A 211 1.98 -12.14 11.88
CA GLU A 211 0.74 -12.70 11.37
C GLU A 211 0.04 -11.68 10.45
N PRO A 212 -0.37 -12.10 9.22
CA PRO A 212 -0.99 -11.20 8.25
C PRO A 212 -2.28 -10.54 8.75
N GLU A 213 -3.18 -11.29 9.38
CA GLU A 213 -4.46 -10.76 9.86
C GLU A 213 -4.26 -9.76 11.01
N ASP A 214 -3.39 -10.06 11.97
CA ASP A 214 -3.07 -9.15 13.07
C ASP A 214 -2.43 -7.86 12.56
N THR A 215 -1.56 -7.98 11.55
CA THR A 215 -0.93 -6.84 10.88
C THR A 215 -1.98 -5.96 10.23
N VAL A 216 -2.89 -6.55 9.46
CA VAL A 216 -3.98 -5.81 8.80
C VAL A 216 -4.91 -5.15 9.82
N ASN A 217 -5.27 -5.83 10.90
CA ASN A 217 -6.08 -5.24 11.98
C ASN A 217 -5.42 -3.99 12.58
N LYS A 218 -4.09 -4.01 12.78
CA LYS A 218 -3.33 -2.84 13.24
C LYS A 218 -3.33 -1.72 12.21
N ILE A 219 -3.16 -2.04 10.91
CA ILE A 219 -3.21 -1.07 9.81
C ILE A 219 -4.57 -0.37 9.78
N ILE A 220 -5.67 -1.12 9.73
CA ILE A 220 -7.02 -0.56 9.70
C ILE A 220 -7.32 0.30 10.93
N LYS A 221 -6.86 -0.14 12.10
CA LYS A 221 -6.97 0.66 13.34
C LYS A 221 -6.19 1.98 13.25
N ALA A 222 -4.98 1.96 12.66
CA ALA A 222 -4.18 3.17 12.47
C ALA A 222 -4.82 4.14 11.49
N VAL A 223 -5.36 3.64 10.37
CA VAL A 223 -6.13 4.44 9.40
C VAL A 223 -7.31 5.12 10.07
N LYS A 224 -8.12 4.37 10.83
CA LYS A 224 -9.27 4.93 11.57
C LYS A 224 -8.88 6.00 12.59
N LYS A 225 -7.66 5.93 13.14
CA LYS A 225 -7.12 6.90 14.09
C LYS A 225 -6.35 8.06 13.46
N ASN A 226 -6.18 8.07 12.14
CA ASN A 226 -5.33 9.01 11.40
C ASN A 226 -3.88 9.01 11.93
N THR A 227 -3.38 7.82 12.28
CA THR A 227 -2.00 7.65 12.75
C THR A 227 -1.04 7.95 11.61
N THR A 228 -0.11 8.88 11.81
CA THR A 228 0.82 9.32 10.75
C THR A 228 1.86 8.26 10.43
N LEU A 229 2.44 7.61 11.44
CA LEU A 229 3.44 6.56 11.31
C LEU A 229 3.07 5.36 12.17
N LEU A 230 2.91 4.19 11.53
CA LEU A 230 2.65 2.93 12.19
C LEU A 230 3.85 1.99 12.05
N LEU A 231 4.51 1.68 13.15
CA LEU A 231 5.58 0.70 13.23
C LEU A 231 5.02 -0.65 13.69
N ILE A 232 5.37 -1.74 13.01
CA ILE A 232 4.93 -3.09 13.38
C ILE A 232 6.13 -4.06 13.30
N PRO A 233 6.65 -4.53 14.44
CA PRO A 233 6.29 -4.18 15.82
C PRO A 233 6.74 -2.77 16.21
N GLU A 234 6.21 -2.22 17.30
CA GLU A 234 6.48 -0.84 17.74
C GLU A 234 7.96 -0.59 18.08
N ASN A 235 8.72 -1.63 18.40
CA ASN A 235 10.13 -1.54 18.73
C ASN A 235 11.09 -1.51 17.53
N VAL A 236 10.58 -1.38 16.30
CA VAL A 236 11.40 -1.29 15.07
C VAL A 236 12.44 -0.15 15.15
N ASN A 237 12.09 0.95 15.78
CA ASN A 237 12.97 2.12 15.94
C ASN A 237 14.01 2.00 17.06
N LEU A 238 14.01 0.91 17.82
CA LEU A 238 14.98 0.67 18.92
C LEU A 238 16.23 -0.10 18.45
N VAL A 239 16.31 -0.42 17.16
CA VAL A 239 17.50 -1.09 16.61
C VAL A 239 18.47 -0.03 16.11
N PRO A 240 19.71 -0.02 16.65
CA PRO A 240 20.75 0.93 16.29
C PRO A 240 21.25 0.75 14.84
#